data_00e25d2fdd586bc232fa4b8475b6465f
#
_entry.id   00e25d2fdd586bc232fa4b8475b6465f
#
_cell.length_a   1.000
_cell.length_b   1.000
_cell.length_c   1.000
_cell.angle_alpha   90.00
_cell.angle_beta   90.00
_cell.angle_gamma   90.00
#
_symmetry.space_group_name_H-M   'P 1'
#
loop_
_entity.id
_entity.type
_entity.pdbx_description
1 polymer ?
#
loop_
_entity_poly.entity_id
_entity_poly.type
_entity_poly.pdbx_seq_one_letter_code
_entity_poly.pdbx_strand_id
1 'polypeptide(L)'
;MVVVDHHDSYTWNLVHLVASVTGVLPRVVQHDEADAADVLRHSHVVLSPGPGHPADPADFAVGREVLRRASRPVLGVCLGMQGLVTVYGGRVDRDLPAHGEVSLVHHDGAGVFRGVPQDFRAVRYHSLASIELPDSLVVSATCAGPAGPVVMGVRHRSLPLEGVQFHPESVLSEHGAALVANFLGRHP
;
A
#
# COMPACT_ATOMS: atom_id res chain seq x y z
N MET A 1 0.26 -4.41 15.87
CA MET A 1 0.58 -3.80 14.58
C MET A 1 0.51 -2.28 14.67
N VAL A 2 1.06 -1.59 13.71
CA VAL A 2 1.10 -0.12 13.64
C VAL A 2 0.70 0.35 12.23
N VAL A 3 0.00 1.47 12.17
CA VAL A 3 -0.26 2.25 10.96
C VAL A 3 0.59 3.52 11.06
N VAL A 4 1.43 3.76 10.06
CA VAL A 4 2.17 5.01 9.89
C VAL A 4 1.31 5.93 9.05
N ASP A 5 0.90 7.04 9.64
CA ASP A 5 0.03 8.04 9.01
C ASP A 5 0.87 9.10 8.29
N HIS A 6 0.65 9.26 6.99
CA HIS A 6 1.27 10.30 6.15
C HIS A 6 0.34 11.52 6.00
N HIS A 7 -0.37 11.91 7.07
CA HIS A 7 -1.30 13.03 7.11
C HIS A 7 -2.43 12.94 6.07
N ASP A 8 -2.93 11.70 5.86
CA ASP A 8 -4.00 11.45 4.91
C ASP A 8 -5.38 11.40 5.56
N SER A 9 -6.37 11.98 4.91
CA SER A 9 -7.75 11.99 5.39
C SER A 9 -8.40 10.61 5.44
N TYR A 10 -7.90 9.64 4.69
CA TYR A 10 -8.39 8.26 4.65
C TYR A 10 -7.67 7.32 5.64
N THR A 11 -6.62 7.77 6.33
CA THR A 11 -5.88 6.91 7.29
C THR A 11 -6.80 6.29 8.32
N TRP A 12 -7.76 7.03 8.85
CA TRP A 12 -8.69 6.48 9.85
C TRP A 12 -9.64 5.42 9.29
N ASN A 13 -10.02 5.50 8.01
CA ASN A 13 -10.76 4.43 7.35
C ASN A 13 -9.91 3.15 7.26
N LEU A 14 -8.62 3.29 6.94
CA LEU A 14 -7.68 2.17 6.93
C LEU A 14 -7.49 1.57 8.33
N VAL A 15 -7.38 2.40 9.36
CA VAL A 15 -7.34 1.97 10.78
C VAL A 15 -8.59 1.17 11.15
N HIS A 16 -9.77 1.65 10.77
CA HIS A 16 -11.03 0.94 11.02
C HIS A 16 -11.16 -0.35 10.22
N LEU A 17 -10.69 -0.37 8.97
CA LEU A 17 -10.63 -1.59 8.17
C LEU A 17 -9.75 -2.65 8.85
N VAL A 18 -8.56 -2.27 9.32
CA VAL A 18 -7.68 -3.15 10.09
C VAL A 18 -8.36 -3.64 11.37
N ALA A 19 -9.00 -2.75 12.11
CA ALA A 19 -9.71 -3.08 13.35
C ALA A 19 -10.87 -4.04 13.11
N SER A 20 -11.58 -3.91 11.98
CA SER A 20 -12.68 -4.82 11.61
C SER A 20 -12.20 -6.26 11.39
N VAL A 21 -10.96 -6.44 10.94
CA VAL A 21 -10.35 -7.76 10.71
C VAL A 21 -9.71 -8.32 11.99
N THR A 22 -9.09 -7.45 12.80
CA THR A 22 -8.30 -7.87 13.97
C THR A 22 -9.10 -7.92 15.27
N GLY A 23 -10.19 -7.15 15.34
CA GLY A 23 -10.93 -6.89 16.58
C GLY A 23 -10.26 -5.86 17.49
N VAL A 24 -9.13 -5.28 17.09
CA VAL A 24 -8.33 -4.35 17.91
C VAL A 24 -7.86 -3.18 17.03
N LEU A 25 -7.97 -1.97 17.55
CA LEU A 25 -7.39 -0.79 16.89
C LEU A 25 -5.87 -0.91 16.83
N PRO A 26 -5.25 -0.74 15.65
CA PRO A 26 -3.80 -0.63 15.54
C PRO A 26 -3.31 0.65 16.22
N ARG A 27 -2.03 0.67 16.64
CA ARG A 27 -1.37 1.91 17.00
C ARG A 27 -1.24 2.79 15.75
N VAL A 28 -1.50 4.08 15.87
CA VAL A 28 -1.27 5.07 14.81
C VAL A 28 -0.13 5.98 15.24
N VAL A 29 0.81 6.24 14.32
CA VAL A 29 1.94 7.15 14.54
C VAL A 29 2.11 8.05 13.31
N GLN A 30 2.48 9.30 13.51
CA GLN A 30 2.75 10.22 12.41
C GLN A 30 4.12 9.92 11.79
N HIS A 31 4.20 9.99 10.44
CA HIS A 31 5.41 9.62 9.69
C HIS A 31 6.61 10.53 9.97
N ASP A 32 6.37 11.77 10.34
CA ASP A 32 7.36 12.81 10.60
C ASP A 32 7.78 12.90 12.09
N GLU A 33 7.05 12.23 12.99
CA GLU A 33 7.33 12.18 14.43
C GLU A 33 7.87 10.82 14.90
N ALA A 34 7.60 9.76 14.12
CA ALA A 34 7.92 8.39 14.52
C ALA A 34 9.39 8.02 14.27
N ASP A 35 9.92 7.13 15.09
CA ASP A 35 11.20 6.46 14.87
C ASP A 35 11.00 5.10 14.20
N ALA A 36 11.83 4.80 13.19
CA ALA A 36 11.71 3.55 12.43
C ALA A 36 11.98 2.30 13.28
N ALA A 37 12.84 2.39 14.30
CA ALA A 37 13.08 1.26 15.18
C ALA A 37 11.87 0.96 16.06
N ASP A 38 11.14 1.98 16.52
CA ASP A 38 9.90 1.80 17.26
C ASP A 38 8.79 1.21 16.37
N VAL A 39 8.66 1.71 15.14
CA VAL A 39 7.71 1.17 14.16
C VAL A 39 7.98 -0.32 13.91
N LEU A 40 9.23 -0.70 13.70
CA LEU A 40 9.64 -2.09 13.41
C LEU A 40 9.59 -3.05 14.61
N ARG A 41 9.28 -2.59 15.82
CA ARG A 41 8.96 -3.46 16.96
C ARG A 41 7.59 -4.13 16.83
N HIS A 42 6.72 -3.58 16.00
CA HIS A 42 5.38 -4.14 15.78
C HIS A 42 5.44 -5.35 14.85
N SER A 43 4.50 -6.27 15.01
CA SER A 43 4.43 -7.50 14.19
C SER A 43 4.18 -7.21 12.70
N HIS A 44 3.38 -6.21 12.40
CA HIS A 44 3.02 -5.77 11.05
C HIS A 44 3.00 -4.25 10.99
N VAL A 45 3.41 -3.71 9.86
CA VAL A 45 3.41 -2.26 9.60
C VAL A 45 2.55 -1.97 8.37
N VAL A 46 1.69 -0.97 8.47
CA VAL A 46 0.97 -0.42 7.31
C VAL A 46 1.46 1.01 7.10
N LEU A 47 1.92 1.31 5.90
CA LEU A 47 2.25 2.66 5.46
C LEU A 47 1.02 3.22 4.74
N SER A 48 0.41 4.26 5.27
CA SER A 48 -0.85 4.82 4.79
C SER A 48 -0.73 5.49 3.42
N PRO A 49 -1.87 5.80 2.77
CA PRO A 49 -1.92 6.86 1.79
C PRO A 49 -1.36 8.17 2.33
N GLY A 50 -1.12 9.14 1.46
CA GLY A 50 -0.67 10.48 1.86
C GLY A 50 -0.55 11.41 0.66
N PRO A 51 -0.49 12.71 0.91
CA PRO A 51 -0.15 13.70 -0.11
C PRO A 51 1.33 13.67 -0.45
N GLY A 52 1.71 14.39 -1.51
CA GLY A 52 3.10 14.63 -1.86
C GLY A 52 3.73 13.55 -2.73
N HIS A 53 5.05 13.38 -2.60
CA HIS A 53 5.83 12.49 -3.45
C HIS A 53 6.76 11.58 -2.63
N PRO A 54 6.82 10.26 -2.89
CA PRO A 54 7.57 9.31 -2.05
C PRO A 54 9.10 9.50 -2.09
N ALA A 55 9.62 10.25 -3.07
CA ALA A 55 11.04 10.62 -3.12
C ALA A 55 11.38 11.81 -2.24
N ASP A 56 10.39 12.63 -1.86
CA ASP A 56 10.60 13.75 -0.95
C ASP A 56 10.69 13.25 0.50
N PRO A 57 11.80 13.53 1.21
CA PRO A 57 11.93 13.17 2.62
C PRO A 57 10.89 13.82 3.53
N ALA A 58 10.35 14.99 3.16
CA ALA A 58 9.32 15.66 3.93
C ALA A 58 7.97 14.94 3.84
N ASP A 59 7.68 14.30 2.71
CA ASP A 59 6.42 13.62 2.47
C ASP A 59 6.46 12.15 2.90
N PHE A 60 7.65 11.52 2.90
CA PHE A 60 7.82 10.10 3.19
C PHE A 60 9.00 9.83 4.13
N ALA A 61 8.98 10.45 5.31
CA ALA A 61 10.07 10.45 6.28
C ALA A 61 10.41 9.04 6.81
N VAL A 62 9.70 8.57 7.86
CA VAL A 62 9.97 7.28 8.49
C VAL A 62 9.67 6.10 7.57
N GLY A 63 8.74 6.22 6.63
CA GLY A 63 8.38 5.17 5.69
C GLY A 63 9.58 4.65 4.90
N ARG A 64 10.47 5.55 4.48
CA ARG A 64 11.72 5.22 3.78
C ARG A 64 12.65 4.32 4.64
N GLU A 65 12.86 4.70 5.89
CA GLU A 65 13.72 3.94 6.81
C GLU A 65 13.10 2.61 7.21
N VAL A 66 11.79 2.56 7.41
CA VAL A 66 11.03 1.34 7.66
C VAL A 66 11.23 0.35 6.51
N LEU A 67 11.06 0.78 5.27
CA LEU A 67 11.22 -0.08 4.09
C LEU A 67 12.66 -0.57 3.88
N ARG A 68 13.67 0.28 4.12
CA ARG A 68 15.08 -0.11 4.01
C ARG A 68 15.51 -1.13 5.06
N ARG A 69 14.94 -1.05 6.26
CA ARG A 69 15.29 -1.88 7.41
C ARG A 69 14.28 -3.00 7.66
N ALA A 70 13.33 -3.19 6.76
CA ALA A 70 12.18 -4.06 6.95
C ALA A 70 12.58 -5.49 7.32
N SER A 71 12.31 -5.85 8.56
CA SER A 71 12.42 -7.19 9.12
C SER A 71 11.05 -7.78 9.49
N ARG A 72 9.99 -7.04 9.20
CA ARG A 72 8.60 -7.37 9.50
C ARG A 72 7.75 -7.20 8.24
N PRO A 73 6.58 -7.85 8.15
CA PRO A 73 5.64 -7.59 7.07
C PRO A 73 5.23 -6.12 7.01
N VAL A 74 5.34 -5.54 5.82
CA VAL A 74 4.93 -4.16 5.54
C VAL A 74 3.97 -4.15 4.36
N LEU A 75 2.83 -3.49 4.54
CA LEU A 75 1.87 -3.18 3.47
C LEU A 75 1.89 -1.67 3.21
N GLY A 76 2.24 -1.27 2.01
CA GLY A 76 2.11 0.10 1.54
C GLY A 76 0.78 0.32 0.81
N VAL A 77 0.04 1.38 1.17
CA VAL A 77 -1.19 1.77 0.49
C VAL A 77 -0.97 3.11 -0.19
N CYS A 78 -1.26 3.20 -1.48
CA CYS A 78 -1.14 4.39 -2.34
C CYS A 78 0.28 5.00 -2.25
N LEU A 79 0.49 6.09 -1.51
CA LEU A 79 1.82 6.67 -1.24
C LEU A 79 2.78 5.63 -0.64
N GLY A 80 2.30 4.77 0.26
CA GLY A 80 3.10 3.71 0.86
C GLY A 80 3.62 2.69 -0.16
N MET A 81 2.80 2.31 -1.17
CA MET A 81 3.24 1.48 -2.29
C MET A 81 4.27 2.21 -3.16
N GLN A 82 4.01 3.46 -3.48
CA GLN A 82 4.92 4.29 -4.26
C GLN A 82 6.27 4.47 -3.55
N GLY A 83 6.26 4.59 -2.22
CA GLY A 83 7.45 4.58 -1.38
C GLY A 83 8.23 3.29 -1.49
N LEU A 84 7.56 2.14 -1.50
CA LEU A 84 8.19 0.83 -1.72
C LEU A 84 8.90 0.79 -3.08
N VAL A 85 8.26 1.23 -4.15
CA VAL A 85 8.88 1.30 -5.49
C VAL A 85 10.11 2.21 -5.48
N THR A 86 9.99 3.42 -4.93
CA THR A 86 11.07 4.41 -4.92
C THR A 86 12.27 3.98 -4.09
N VAL A 87 12.04 3.37 -2.91
CA VAL A 87 13.10 2.93 -1.99
C VAL A 87 13.98 1.84 -2.63
N TYR A 88 13.39 0.99 -3.45
CA TYR A 88 14.11 -0.10 -4.13
C TYR A 88 14.62 0.30 -5.53
N GLY A 89 14.57 1.57 -5.89
CA GLY A 89 15.21 2.13 -7.09
C GLY A 89 14.31 2.19 -8.32
N GLY A 90 13.01 1.95 -8.18
CA GLY A 90 12.04 2.19 -9.24
C GLY A 90 11.67 3.68 -9.36
N ARG A 91 10.90 4.00 -10.38
CA ARG A 91 10.46 5.36 -10.67
C ARG A 91 8.96 5.52 -10.54
N VAL A 92 8.57 6.53 -9.79
CA VAL A 92 7.20 7.03 -9.65
C VAL A 92 7.14 8.39 -10.30
N ASP A 93 6.13 8.65 -11.12
CA ASP A 93 5.98 9.90 -11.84
C ASP A 93 4.50 10.23 -12.07
N ARG A 94 4.23 11.41 -12.59
CA ARG A 94 2.88 11.86 -12.89
C ARG A 94 2.22 10.96 -13.95
N ASP A 95 0.98 10.62 -13.67
CA ASP A 95 0.08 9.91 -14.57
C ASP A 95 -1.25 10.69 -14.66
N LEU A 96 -2.16 10.23 -15.49
CA LEU A 96 -3.50 10.82 -15.57
C LEU A 96 -4.18 10.71 -14.20
N PRO A 97 -4.64 11.85 -13.64
CA PRO A 97 -5.25 11.83 -12.31
C PRO A 97 -6.50 10.97 -12.27
N ALA A 98 -6.55 10.06 -11.29
CA ALA A 98 -7.74 9.31 -10.94
C ALA A 98 -8.25 9.80 -9.58
N HIS A 99 -9.40 10.45 -9.55
CA HIS A 99 -10.01 11.02 -8.34
C HIS A 99 -11.39 10.41 -8.10
N GLY A 100 -11.44 9.34 -7.29
CA GLY A 100 -12.67 8.59 -7.04
C GLY A 100 -13.06 7.67 -8.20
N GLU A 101 -12.13 7.37 -9.08
CA GLU A 101 -12.33 6.46 -10.21
C GLU A 101 -12.29 5.02 -9.74
N VAL A 102 -13.33 4.25 -10.07
CA VAL A 102 -13.40 2.82 -9.80
C VAL A 102 -12.84 2.07 -11.01
N SER A 103 -11.81 1.27 -10.78
CA SER A 103 -11.18 0.43 -11.79
C SER A 103 -11.32 -1.05 -11.44
N LEU A 104 -11.33 -1.91 -12.48
CA LEU A 104 -11.27 -3.36 -12.30
C LEU A 104 -9.80 -3.78 -12.12
N VAL A 105 -9.49 -4.45 -11.02
CA VAL A 105 -8.14 -4.87 -10.68
C VAL A 105 -7.93 -6.33 -11.04
N HIS A 106 -6.97 -6.57 -11.94
CA HIS A 106 -6.48 -7.90 -12.29
C HIS A 106 -5.19 -8.19 -11.52
N HIS A 107 -5.03 -9.40 -10.95
CA HIS A 107 -3.92 -9.71 -10.05
C HIS A 107 -3.39 -11.15 -10.20
N ASP A 108 -2.23 -11.43 -9.64
CA ASP A 108 -1.55 -12.74 -9.73
C ASP A 108 -2.09 -13.83 -8.77
N GLY A 109 -3.05 -13.47 -7.91
CA GLY A 109 -3.64 -14.38 -6.93
C GLY A 109 -2.72 -14.76 -5.75
N ALA A 110 -1.60 -14.06 -5.57
CA ALA A 110 -0.64 -14.36 -4.51
C ALA A 110 -0.56 -13.22 -3.47
N GLY A 111 0.08 -13.49 -2.32
CA GLY A 111 0.24 -12.51 -1.26
C GLY A 111 -1.11 -11.98 -0.77
N VAL A 112 -1.25 -10.66 -0.72
CA VAL A 112 -2.50 -10.01 -0.28
C VAL A 112 -3.70 -10.33 -1.16
N PHE A 113 -3.49 -10.78 -2.41
CA PHE A 113 -4.56 -11.13 -3.35
C PHE A 113 -5.00 -12.60 -3.30
N ARG A 114 -4.48 -13.41 -2.37
CA ARG A 114 -4.86 -14.82 -2.28
C ARG A 114 -6.36 -14.99 -2.02
N GLY A 115 -7.02 -15.77 -2.89
CA GLY A 115 -8.46 -16.04 -2.78
C GLY A 115 -9.38 -14.86 -3.08
N VAL A 116 -8.83 -13.71 -3.47
CA VAL A 116 -9.63 -12.57 -3.95
C VAL A 116 -10.10 -12.87 -5.39
N PRO A 117 -11.36 -12.60 -5.75
CA PRO A 117 -11.81 -12.72 -7.12
C PRO A 117 -11.05 -11.80 -8.08
N GLN A 118 -10.85 -12.27 -9.33
CA GLN A 118 -10.29 -11.43 -10.38
C GLN A 118 -11.25 -10.30 -10.77
N ASP A 119 -10.69 -9.21 -11.28
CA ASP A 119 -11.45 -8.07 -11.81
C ASP A 119 -12.40 -7.44 -10.78
N PHE A 120 -11.97 -7.43 -9.51
CA PHE A 120 -12.72 -6.75 -8.46
C PHE A 120 -12.62 -5.23 -8.59
N ARG A 121 -13.62 -4.54 -8.08
CA ARG A 121 -13.71 -3.09 -8.14
C ARG A 121 -12.87 -2.46 -7.02
N ALA A 122 -11.98 -1.51 -7.38
CA ALA A 122 -11.22 -0.74 -6.41
C ALA A 122 -11.13 0.73 -6.83
N VAL A 123 -11.19 1.62 -5.84
CA VAL A 123 -11.16 3.06 -6.09
C VAL A 123 -9.74 3.59 -6.06
N ARG A 124 -9.48 4.55 -6.94
CA ARG A 124 -8.21 5.24 -7.13
C ARG A 124 -8.33 6.71 -6.77
N TYR A 125 -7.34 7.23 -6.02
CA TYR A 125 -7.23 8.66 -5.66
C TYR A 125 -5.78 9.12 -5.83
N HIS A 126 -5.18 8.90 -7.01
CA HIS A 126 -3.77 9.22 -7.24
C HIS A 126 -3.55 9.94 -8.57
N SER A 127 -2.55 10.81 -8.59
CA SER A 127 -2.00 11.46 -9.78
C SER A 127 -0.56 11.04 -10.08
N LEU A 128 -0.01 10.14 -9.25
CA LEU A 128 1.28 9.51 -9.43
C LEU A 128 1.11 8.02 -9.66
N ALA A 129 1.92 7.42 -10.52
CA ALA A 129 1.94 5.98 -10.77
C ALA A 129 3.37 5.45 -10.80
N SER A 130 3.50 4.15 -10.53
CA SER A 130 4.77 3.42 -10.69
C SER A 130 4.98 3.12 -12.17
N ILE A 131 5.93 3.81 -12.80
CA ILE A 131 6.19 3.73 -14.25
C ILE A 131 7.40 2.86 -14.59
N GLU A 132 8.27 2.61 -13.62
CA GLU A 132 9.41 1.71 -13.76
C GLU A 132 9.62 0.95 -12.45
N LEU A 133 9.64 -0.37 -12.52
CA LEU A 133 9.86 -1.22 -11.35
C LEU A 133 11.28 -1.79 -11.37
N PRO A 134 11.96 -1.85 -10.20
CA PRO A 134 13.23 -2.52 -10.07
C PRO A 134 13.08 -4.04 -10.12
N ASP A 135 14.14 -4.77 -10.45
CA ASP A 135 14.15 -6.24 -10.53
C ASP A 135 13.76 -6.93 -9.21
N SER A 136 13.94 -6.26 -8.08
CA SER A 136 13.56 -6.77 -6.75
C SER A 136 12.07 -6.83 -6.50
N LEU A 137 11.27 -6.12 -7.30
CA LEU A 137 9.81 -6.09 -7.20
C LEU A 137 9.16 -6.84 -8.37
N VAL A 138 8.00 -7.41 -8.11
CA VAL A 138 7.10 -7.94 -9.14
C VAL A 138 5.81 -7.13 -9.17
N VAL A 139 5.24 -6.96 -10.35
CA VAL A 139 3.86 -6.49 -10.50
C VAL A 139 2.95 -7.60 -9.99
N SER A 140 2.16 -7.34 -8.97
CA SER A 140 1.19 -8.29 -8.41
C SER A 140 -0.24 -7.97 -8.85
N ALA A 141 -0.52 -6.74 -9.27
CA ALA A 141 -1.82 -6.34 -9.80
C ALA A 141 -1.71 -5.18 -10.79
N THR A 142 -2.67 -5.11 -11.72
CA THR A 142 -2.83 -4.04 -12.72
C THR A 142 -4.29 -3.67 -12.91
N CYS A 143 -4.55 -2.52 -13.50
CA CYS A 143 -5.84 -2.17 -14.10
C CYS A 143 -5.62 -1.59 -15.51
N ALA A 144 -6.69 -1.47 -16.30
CA ALA A 144 -6.64 -0.79 -17.59
C ALA A 144 -6.41 0.71 -17.38
N GLY A 145 -5.57 1.30 -18.21
CA GLY A 145 -5.35 2.74 -18.30
C GLY A 145 -5.32 3.18 -19.76
N PRO A 146 -5.43 4.49 -20.04
CA PRO A 146 -5.52 5.03 -21.41
C PRO A 146 -4.27 4.75 -22.26
N ALA A 147 -3.10 4.70 -21.63
CA ALA A 147 -1.81 4.47 -22.29
C ALA A 147 -1.31 3.03 -22.12
N GLY A 148 -2.08 2.15 -21.51
CA GLY A 148 -1.71 0.78 -21.22
C GLY A 148 -1.98 0.41 -19.75
N PRO A 149 -1.57 -0.79 -19.30
CA PRO A 149 -1.80 -1.24 -17.94
C PRO A 149 -1.13 -0.32 -16.91
N VAL A 150 -1.89 0.06 -15.87
CA VAL A 150 -1.39 0.80 -14.70
C VAL A 150 -1.08 -0.20 -13.58
N VAL A 151 0.07 -0.05 -12.94
CA VAL A 151 0.46 -0.90 -11.79
C VAL A 151 -0.41 -0.59 -10.59
N MET A 152 -1.15 -1.58 -10.12
CA MET A 152 -2.07 -1.49 -8.98
C MET A 152 -1.61 -2.27 -7.76
N GLY A 153 -0.58 -3.09 -7.90
CA GLY A 153 0.03 -3.83 -6.79
C GLY A 153 1.45 -4.23 -7.10
N VAL A 154 2.28 -4.24 -6.07
CA VAL A 154 3.67 -4.72 -6.13
C VAL A 154 3.97 -5.62 -4.94
N ARG A 155 4.90 -6.57 -5.12
CA ARG A 155 5.43 -7.43 -4.07
C ARG A 155 6.93 -7.58 -4.22
N HIS A 156 7.67 -7.52 -3.11
CA HIS A 156 9.10 -7.80 -3.11
C HIS A 156 9.34 -9.31 -3.25
N ARG A 157 10.35 -9.69 -4.05
CA ARG A 157 10.63 -11.11 -4.38
C ARG A 157 11.06 -11.94 -3.19
N SER A 158 11.71 -11.36 -2.19
CA SER A 158 12.32 -12.09 -1.07
C SER A 158 12.00 -11.51 0.31
N LEU A 159 11.57 -10.25 0.39
CA LEU A 159 11.20 -9.61 1.66
C LEU A 159 9.68 -9.59 1.83
N PRO A 160 9.17 -9.56 3.06
CA PRO A 160 7.73 -9.53 3.32
C PRO A 160 7.14 -8.13 3.11
N LEU A 161 7.32 -7.58 1.90
CA LEU A 161 6.89 -6.25 1.52
C LEU A 161 5.91 -6.35 0.36
N GLU A 162 4.73 -5.78 0.56
CA GLU A 162 3.68 -5.69 -0.45
C GLU A 162 3.12 -4.28 -0.49
N GLY A 163 2.54 -3.89 -1.62
CA GLY A 163 1.88 -2.61 -1.75
C GLY A 163 0.72 -2.66 -2.75
N VAL A 164 -0.28 -1.83 -2.50
CA VAL A 164 -1.42 -1.61 -3.39
C VAL A 164 -1.58 -0.12 -3.69
N GLN A 165 -1.87 0.22 -4.96
CA GLN A 165 -2.03 1.61 -5.39
C GLN A 165 -3.42 2.17 -5.09
N PHE A 166 -4.42 1.30 -5.07
CA PHE A 166 -5.80 1.65 -4.76
C PHE A 166 -6.03 1.75 -3.24
N HIS A 167 -7.21 2.23 -2.86
CA HIS A 167 -7.62 2.43 -1.47
C HIS A 167 -8.54 1.27 -1.01
N PRO A 168 -8.01 0.20 -0.37
CA PRO A 168 -8.81 -0.93 0.10
C PRO A 168 -9.78 -0.56 1.22
N GLU A 169 -9.53 0.57 1.91
CA GLU A 169 -10.34 1.11 2.99
C GLU A 169 -11.55 1.91 2.51
N SER A 170 -11.62 2.21 1.22
CA SER A 170 -12.76 2.95 0.66
C SER A 170 -14.00 2.06 0.57
N VAL A 171 -15.17 2.64 0.85
CA VAL A 171 -16.47 1.99 0.68
C VAL A 171 -16.75 1.55 -0.77
N LEU A 172 -16.06 2.16 -1.74
CA LEU A 172 -16.16 1.82 -3.16
C LEU A 172 -15.21 0.71 -3.60
N SER A 173 -14.34 0.24 -2.70
CA SER A 173 -13.42 -0.88 -2.96
C SER A 173 -13.97 -2.17 -2.38
N GLU A 174 -14.00 -3.21 -3.21
CA GLU A 174 -14.39 -4.55 -2.80
C GLU A 174 -13.22 -5.28 -2.13
N HIS A 175 -13.51 -6.26 -1.30
CA HIS A 175 -12.56 -7.20 -0.69
C HIS A 175 -11.47 -6.59 0.20
N GLY A 176 -11.59 -5.33 0.65
CA GLY A 176 -10.58 -4.70 1.52
C GLY A 176 -10.25 -5.52 2.77
N ALA A 177 -11.28 -6.08 3.43
CA ALA A 177 -11.08 -6.92 4.61
C ALA A 177 -10.30 -8.21 4.30
N ALA A 178 -10.55 -8.83 3.14
CA ALA A 178 -9.82 -10.02 2.70
C ALA A 178 -8.33 -9.70 2.42
N LEU A 179 -8.06 -8.56 1.76
CA LEU A 179 -6.68 -8.09 1.51
C LEU A 179 -5.92 -7.88 2.84
N VAL A 180 -6.54 -7.22 3.82
CA VAL A 180 -5.95 -7.03 5.14
C VAL A 180 -5.77 -8.36 5.89
N ALA A 181 -6.74 -9.27 5.83
CA ALA A 181 -6.62 -10.60 6.45
C ALA A 181 -5.45 -11.40 5.85
N ASN A 182 -5.29 -11.37 4.53
CA ASN A 182 -4.18 -12.02 3.84
C ASN A 182 -2.82 -11.41 4.27
N PHE A 183 -2.72 -10.09 4.33
CA PHE A 183 -1.53 -9.40 4.82
C PHE A 183 -1.15 -9.84 6.24
N LEU A 184 -2.13 -10.05 7.10
CA LEU A 184 -1.92 -10.50 8.49
C LEU A 184 -1.63 -12.00 8.61
N GLY A 185 -1.62 -12.76 7.51
CA GLY A 185 -1.49 -14.22 7.52
C GLY A 185 -2.70 -14.94 8.12
N ARG A 186 -3.85 -14.28 8.20
CA ARG A 186 -5.12 -14.84 8.67
C ARG A 186 -5.90 -15.33 7.46
N HIS A 187 -5.59 -16.53 7.02
CA HIS A 187 -6.39 -17.18 5.97
C HIS A 187 -7.68 -17.75 6.58
N PRO A 188 -8.84 -17.62 5.90
CA PRO A 188 -10.08 -18.28 6.29
C PRO A 188 -9.95 -19.79 6.22
#